data_7d8ffc0d5c3c441a2448210055be9b39
#
_entry.id   7d8ffc0d5c3c441a2448210055be9b39
#
_cell.length_a   1.000
_cell.length_b   1.000
_cell.length_c   1.000
_cell.angle_alpha   90.00
_cell.angle_beta   90.00
_cell.angle_gamma   90.00
#
_symmetry.space_group_name_H-M   'P 1'
#
loop_
_entity.id
_entity.type
_entity.pdbx_description
1 polymer ?
#
loop_
_entity_poly.entity_id
_entity_poly.type
_entity_poly.pdbx_seq_one_letter_code
_entity_poly.pdbx_strand_id
1 'polypeptide(L)' 'MKQTIALIDDDRNILTSISMALEKEGFNVQTYLDGESAIIGLSRTPPDLAVIDIKMPKMDGEELLKKL' A
#
# COMPACT_ATOMS: atom_id res chain seq x y z
N MET A 1 4.23 8.52 19.35
CA MET A 1 4.55 8.89 17.97
C MET A 1 3.73 8.07 16.98
N LYS A 2 3.26 8.73 15.92
CA LYS A 2 2.50 8.03 14.89
C LYS A 2 3.44 7.24 14.00
N GLN A 3 3.05 6.02 13.71
CA GLN A 3 3.77 5.22 12.73
C GLN A 3 3.31 5.60 11.33
N THR A 4 4.20 5.48 10.37
CA THR A 4 3.92 5.81 8.99
C THR A 4 3.79 4.54 8.16
N ILE A 5 2.69 4.45 7.43
CA ILE A 5 2.42 3.31 6.56
C ILE A 5 2.36 3.81 5.12
N ALA A 6 3.09 3.17 4.24
CA ALA A 6 3.05 3.47 2.82
C ALA A 6 2.16 2.44 2.12
N LEU A 7 1.25 2.92 1.29
CA LEU A 7 0.35 2.08 0.52
C LEU A 7 0.65 2.27 -0.95
N ILE A 8 0.86 1.19 -1.67
CA ILE A 8 1.17 1.22 -3.09
C ILE A 8 0.15 0.36 -3.82
N ASP A 9 -0.70 0.98 -4.62
CA ASP A 9 -1.75 0.30 -5.37
C ASP A 9 -2.12 1.16 -6.56
N ASP A 10 -2.39 0.54 -7.70
CA ASP A 10 -2.80 1.27 -8.89
C ASP A 10 -4.29 1.69 -8.85
N ASP A 11 -5.04 1.20 -7.87
CA ASP A 11 -6.44 1.53 -7.70
C ASP A 11 -6.59 2.66 -6.67
N ARG A 12 -6.88 3.86 -7.17
CA ARG A 12 -7.02 5.04 -6.32
C ARG A 12 -8.13 4.88 -5.28
N ASN A 13 -9.22 4.23 -5.63
CA ASN A 13 -10.33 4.04 -4.70
C ASN A 13 -9.92 3.16 -3.52
N ILE A 14 -9.16 2.13 -3.79
CA ILE A 14 -8.65 1.25 -2.74
C ILE A 14 -7.70 2.02 -1.83
N LEU A 15 -6.79 2.80 -2.42
CA LEU A 15 -5.86 3.61 -1.63
C LEU A 15 -6.61 4.57 -0.73
N THR A 16 -7.62 5.25 -1.26
CA THR A 16 -8.40 6.20 -0.47
C THR A 16 -9.10 5.51 0.69
N SER A 17 -9.76 4.40 0.42
CA SER A 17 -10.50 3.68 1.45
C SER A 17 -9.59 3.18 2.57
N ILE A 18 -8.47 2.56 2.20
CA ILE A 18 -7.55 2.02 3.19
C ILE A 18 -6.87 3.14 3.96
N SER A 19 -6.46 4.21 3.28
CA SER A 19 -5.78 5.30 3.97
C SER A 19 -6.70 5.98 4.98
N MET A 20 -7.97 6.16 4.65
CA MET A 20 -8.92 6.74 5.59
C MET A 20 -9.08 5.86 6.83
N ALA A 21 -9.17 4.55 6.64
CA ALA A 21 -9.29 3.63 7.75
C ALA A 21 -8.06 3.66 8.67
N LEU A 22 -6.88 3.68 8.07
CA LEU A 22 -5.63 3.70 8.84
C LEU A 22 -5.42 5.03 9.55
N GLU A 23 -5.77 6.14 8.91
CA GLU A 23 -5.66 7.44 9.54
C GLU A 23 -6.58 7.55 10.75
N LYS A 24 -7.75 6.93 10.69
CA LYS A 24 -8.66 6.86 11.80
C LYS A 24 -8.04 6.14 13.00
N GLU A 25 -7.19 5.16 12.71
CA GLU A 25 -6.50 4.41 13.77
C GLU A 25 -5.25 5.12 14.29
N GLY A 26 -4.95 6.30 13.75
CA GLY A 26 -3.85 7.10 14.24
C GLY A 26 -2.55 6.95 13.47
N PHE A 27 -2.57 6.32 12.31
CA PHE A 27 -1.37 6.19 11.49
C PHE A 27 -1.22 7.35 10.52
N ASN A 28 0.03 7.67 10.19
CA ASN A 28 0.30 8.52 9.04
C ASN A 28 0.32 7.63 7.82
N VAL A 29 -0.28 8.08 6.73
CA VAL A 29 -0.38 7.24 5.52
C VAL A 29 0.19 7.98 4.33
N GLN A 30 1.05 7.29 3.58
CA GLN A 30 1.59 7.74 2.31
C GLN A 30 1.00 6.83 1.24
N THR A 31 0.50 7.41 0.15
CA THR A 31 -0.09 6.63 -0.92
C THR A 31 0.64 6.86 -2.23
N TYR A 32 0.80 5.80 -3.00
CA TYR A 32 1.47 5.83 -4.30
C TYR A 32 0.67 4.99 -5.28
N LEU A 33 0.57 5.47 -6.52
CA LEU A 33 -0.20 4.79 -7.56
C LEU A 33 0.64 3.83 -8.39
N ASP A 34 1.96 3.93 -8.30
CA ASP A 34 2.84 3.05 -9.05
C ASP A 34 4.16 2.86 -8.30
N GLY A 35 4.94 1.89 -8.78
CA GLY A 35 6.20 1.56 -8.12
C GLY A 35 7.25 2.63 -8.24
N GLU A 36 7.26 3.36 -9.36
CA GLU A 36 8.23 4.41 -9.59
C GLU A 36 8.05 5.56 -8.61
N SER A 37 6.81 6.03 -8.47
CA SER A 37 6.50 7.07 -7.49
C SER A 37 6.80 6.61 -6.07
N ALA A 38 6.53 5.34 -5.81
CA ALA A 38 6.78 4.76 -4.49
C ALA A 38 8.27 4.77 -4.17
N ILE A 39 9.11 4.35 -5.10
CA ILE A 39 10.56 4.31 -4.88
C ILE A 39 11.08 5.69 -4.54
N ILE A 40 10.65 6.70 -5.29
CA ILE A 40 11.07 8.09 -5.06
C ILE A 40 10.60 8.56 -3.69
N GLY A 41 9.31 8.36 -3.40
CA GLY A 41 8.74 8.82 -2.13
C GLY A 41 9.30 8.10 -0.92
N LEU A 42 9.50 6.79 -1.01
CA LEU A 42 10.02 5.99 0.08
C LEU A 42 11.48 6.31 0.37
N SER A 43 12.24 6.71 -0.65
CA SER A 43 13.62 7.13 -0.47
C SER A 43 13.72 8.43 0.31
N ARG A 44 12.76 9.33 0.12
CA ARG A 44 12.74 10.60 0.82
C ARG A 44 12.18 10.49 2.23
N THR A 45 11.13 9.71 2.38
CA THR A 45 10.43 9.58 3.65
C THR A 45 10.17 8.11 3.91
N PRO A 46 11.14 7.38 4.47
CA PRO A 46 10.97 5.96 4.73
C PRO A 46 9.83 5.71 5.70
N PRO A 47 8.91 4.79 5.37
CA PRO A 47 7.82 4.44 6.28
C PRO A 47 8.26 3.38 7.27
N ASP A 48 7.44 3.19 8.30
CA ASP A 48 7.64 2.09 9.24
C ASP A 48 7.18 0.78 8.62
N LEU A 49 6.18 0.84 7.75
CA LEU A 49 5.65 -0.33 7.07
C LEU A 49 5.21 0.05 5.66
N ALA A 50 5.50 -0.80 4.70
CA ALA A 50 5.04 -0.61 3.32
C ALA A 50 4.10 -1.75 2.95
N VAL A 51 2.92 -1.40 2.47
CA VAL A 51 1.95 -2.37 1.95
C VAL A 51 1.90 -2.19 0.44
N ILE A 52 2.50 -3.14 -0.26
CA ILE A 52 2.53 -3.12 -1.71
C ILE A 52 1.25 -3.77 -2.23
N ASP A 53 0.80 -3.30 -3.39
CA ASP A 53 -0.41 -3.80 -4.03
C ASP A 53 -0.54 -5.31 -3.95
N ILE A 54 -1.54 -5.75 -3.23
CA ILE A 54 -1.85 -7.17 -3.10
C ILE A 54 -2.85 -7.63 -4.16
N LYS A 55 -3.32 -6.69 -4.96
CA LYS A 55 -4.22 -6.99 -6.04
C LYS A 55 -3.42 -7.58 -7.19
N MET A 56 -3.63 -8.83 -7.47
CA MET A 56 -2.93 -9.53 -8.54
C MET A 56 -3.87 -9.68 -9.72
N PRO A 57 -3.78 -8.80 -10.72
CA PRO A 57 -4.76 -8.79 -11.81
C PRO A 57 -4.82 -10.08 -12.61
N LYS A 58 -3.78 -10.87 -12.57
CA LYS A 58 -3.72 -12.11 -13.32
C LYS A 58 -3.75 -13.36 -12.44
N MET A 59 -4.02 -13.18 -11.15
CA MET A 59 -3.94 -14.30 -10.23
C MET A 59 -4.98 -14.09 -9.13
N ASP A 60 -5.84 -15.07 -8.94
CA ASP A 60 -6.80 -15.01 -7.84
C ASP A 60 -6.23 -15.72 -6.62
N GLY A 61 -6.97 -15.67 -5.51
CA GLY A 61 -6.51 -16.27 -4.26
C GLY A 61 -6.31 -17.78 -4.36
N GLU A 62 -7.12 -18.43 -5.20
CA GLU A 62 -7.04 -19.85 -5.39
C GLU A 62 -5.74 -20.22 -6.10
N GLU A 63 -5.38 -19.50 -7.14
CA GLU A 63 -4.12 -19.73 -7.83
C GLU A 63 -2.92 -19.48 -6.92
N LEU A 64 -3.01 -18.46 -6.11
CA LEU A 64 -1.95 -18.16 -5.16
C LEU A 64 -1.73 -19.32 -4.19
N LEU A 65 -2.81 -19.90 -3.69
CA LEU A 65 -2.73 -21.03 -2.79
C LEU A 65 -2.09 -22.25 -3.45
N LYS A 66 -2.34 -22.45 -4.72
CA LYS A 66 -1.75 -23.56 -5.45
C LYS A 66 -0.25 -23.45 -5.59
N LYS A 67 0.27 -22.23 -5.56
CA LYS A 67 1.71 -21.99 -5.67
C LYS A 67 2.44 -22.08 -4.35
N LEU A 68 1.71 -22.11 -3.29
CA LEU A 68 2.28 -22.25 -1.97
C LEU A 68 2.46 -23.74 -1.65
#